data_c5c0b818018a8334ec89a63d8e683b18
#
_entry.id   c5c0b818018a8334ec89a63d8e683b18
#
_cell.length_a   1.000
_cell.length_b   1.000
_cell.length_c   1.000
_cell.angle_alpha   90.00
_cell.angle_beta   90.00
_cell.angle_gamma   90.00
#
_symmetry.space_group_name_H-M   'P 1'
#
loop_
_entity.id
_entity.type
_entity.pdbx_description
1 polymer ?
#
loop_
_entity_poly.entity_id
_entity_poly.type
_entity_poly.pdbx_seq_one_letter_code
_entity_poly.pdbx_strand_id
1 'polypeptide(L)'
;MNKRKIFNDPVYGFISIPYDIVFDVIEHPYFQRLRRIQQLGLSSLVYPGATHSRFHHSLGAMHLMYKSLEVLKSKGHEITEEESQAAVLAILMHDVGHGPFSHALESILVNIEHEHISMLLMQQLQKEFGKPIELAIQIFTNQYPKKFLYQLVSGQLDMDRLDYLNRDSFYSGVSEGVVGYDRIINMLDVHDDNIVVEEKGIYSIEKFLVARRLMYWQVYLHKTCLVADLMLKNAILRAKKVYQDIGKSTSISENLFFFLTNEITESDFENHLNKFVLLDDTDVMQALKYWMQSDDDILKTLSTAIINRKLFKIEFLEEAKVNEKYLSLKNKYSDDEMQFLVLKGTAQNNAYNLEKDTIHIKFKDDTIKEITDITEQWNIRSLSNPVVKHYIAYPKK
;
A
#
# COMPACT_ATOMS: atom_id res chain seq x y z
N MET A 1 -22.33 24.61 9.93
CA MET A 1 -22.82 24.68 8.53
C MET A 1 -22.45 23.33 7.88
N ASN A 2 -23.40 22.54 7.42
CA ASN A 2 -23.09 21.22 6.87
C ASN A 2 -22.28 21.37 5.57
N LYS A 3 -21.00 21.02 5.59
CA LYS A 3 -20.07 21.11 4.45
C LYS A 3 -20.27 19.95 3.48
N ARG A 4 -21.53 19.57 3.16
CA ARG A 4 -21.82 18.47 2.23
C ARG A 4 -20.98 18.60 0.96
N LYS A 5 -19.80 17.98 0.97
CA LYS A 5 -18.90 17.92 -0.17
C LYS A 5 -19.04 16.56 -0.84
N ILE A 6 -18.87 16.57 -2.16
CA ILE A 6 -18.95 15.38 -2.99
C ILE A 6 -17.69 15.37 -3.86
N PHE A 7 -17.02 14.22 -3.93
CA PHE A 7 -15.95 13.96 -4.87
C PHE A 7 -16.45 13.07 -6.00
N ASN A 8 -16.11 13.41 -7.24
CA ASN A 8 -16.29 12.49 -8.36
C ASN A 8 -15.18 11.44 -8.33
N ASP A 9 -15.55 10.18 -8.29
CA ASP A 9 -14.63 9.06 -8.28
C ASP A 9 -14.94 8.10 -9.45
N PRO A 10 -13.95 7.70 -10.26
CA PRO A 10 -14.20 6.88 -11.44
C PRO A 10 -14.62 5.44 -11.11
N VAL A 11 -14.37 4.97 -9.87
CA VAL A 11 -14.74 3.61 -9.42
C VAL A 11 -16.14 3.59 -8.78
N TYR A 12 -16.43 4.57 -7.92
CA TYR A 12 -17.67 4.61 -7.11
C TYR A 12 -18.69 5.67 -7.55
N GLY A 13 -18.35 6.50 -8.54
CA GLY A 13 -19.19 7.63 -8.95
C GLY A 13 -19.07 8.79 -7.98
N PHE A 14 -20.10 9.05 -7.17
CA PHE A 14 -20.09 10.14 -6.19
C PHE A 14 -19.75 9.63 -4.79
N ILE A 15 -18.65 10.13 -4.24
CA ILE A 15 -18.27 9.93 -2.84
C ILE A 15 -18.72 11.15 -2.04
N SER A 16 -19.72 10.96 -1.18
CA SER A 16 -20.18 12.00 -0.25
C SER A 16 -19.37 11.96 1.04
N ILE A 17 -18.98 13.12 1.54
CA ILE A 17 -18.28 13.24 2.81
C ILE A 17 -19.30 13.22 3.94
N PRO A 18 -19.24 12.22 4.86
CA PRO A 18 -20.30 12.03 5.84
C PRO A 18 -20.27 13.03 7.00
N TYR A 19 -19.07 13.56 7.36
CA TYR A 19 -18.87 14.41 8.52
C TYR A 19 -18.00 15.62 8.18
N ASP A 20 -18.28 16.78 8.80
CA ASP A 20 -17.52 18.03 8.56
C ASP A 20 -16.03 17.87 8.89
N ILE A 21 -15.69 17.20 10.00
CA ILE A 21 -14.30 16.94 10.39
C ILE A 21 -13.53 16.07 9.38
N VAL A 22 -14.21 15.13 8.72
CA VAL A 22 -13.60 14.31 7.65
C VAL A 22 -13.15 15.21 6.51
N PHE A 23 -13.97 16.21 6.16
CA PHE A 23 -13.59 17.20 5.16
C PHE A 23 -12.41 18.07 5.62
N ASP A 24 -12.39 18.50 6.89
CA ASP A 24 -11.31 19.30 7.44
C ASP A 24 -9.97 18.53 7.42
N VAL A 25 -9.98 17.22 7.74
CA VAL A 25 -8.80 16.34 7.62
C VAL A 25 -8.38 16.16 6.16
N ILE A 26 -9.34 16.02 5.23
CA ILE A 26 -9.03 15.93 3.79
C ILE A 26 -8.32 17.18 3.31
N GLU A 27 -8.73 18.38 3.75
CA GLU A 27 -8.10 19.66 3.36
C GLU A 27 -6.74 19.90 4.05
N HIS A 28 -6.41 19.13 5.09
CA HIS A 28 -5.15 19.29 5.81
C HIS A 28 -3.94 18.92 4.92
N PRO A 29 -2.80 19.66 5.00
CA PRO A 29 -1.62 19.42 4.16
C PRO A 29 -1.08 17.99 4.24
N TYR A 30 -1.16 17.31 5.38
CA TYR A 30 -0.74 15.92 5.53
C TYR A 30 -1.53 14.96 4.64
N PHE A 31 -2.81 15.21 4.47
CA PHE A 31 -3.65 14.41 3.58
C PHE A 31 -3.52 14.86 2.12
N GLN A 32 -3.44 16.15 1.85
CA GLN A 32 -3.32 16.67 0.49
C GLN A 32 -2.04 16.22 -0.24
N ARG A 33 -0.96 15.90 0.49
CA ARG A 33 0.26 15.34 -0.12
C ARG A 33 0.03 14.00 -0.82
N LEU A 34 -0.96 13.21 -0.36
CA LEU A 34 -1.30 11.91 -0.97
C LEU A 34 -1.72 12.03 -2.43
N ARG A 35 -2.12 13.21 -2.91
CA ARG A 35 -2.37 13.47 -4.35
C ARG A 35 -1.13 13.30 -5.21
N ARG A 36 0.05 13.43 -4.63
CA ARG A 36 1.35 13.40 -5.31
C ARG A 36 2.14 12.12 -5.01
N ILE A 37 1.49 11.15 -4.37
CA ILE A 37 2.06 9.82 -4.11
C ILE A 37 1.21 8.79 -4.86
N GLN A 38 1.82 8.12 -5.84
CA GLN A 38 1.16 7.11 -6.65
C GLN A 38 0.84 5.87 -5.83
N GLN A 39 -0.38 5.33 -5.99
CA GLN A 39 -0.80 4.09 -5.31
C GLN A 39 0.06 2.90 -5.72
N LEU A 40 0.34 2.77 -7.01
CA LEU A 40 1.07 1.64 -7.59
C LEU A 40 2.50 2.00 -8.03
N GLY A 41 3.08 3.06 -7.48
CA GLY A 41 4.46 3.45 -7.75
C GLY A 41 4.81 3.49 -9.23
N LEU A 42 5.84 2.74 -9.64
CA LEU A 42 6.30 2.67 -11.04
C LEU A 42 5.48 1.72 -11.93
N SER A 43 4.38 1.15 -11.45
CA SER A 43 3.56 0.23 -12.26
C SER A 43 2.95 0.89 -13.49
N SER A 44 2.84 2.22 -13.53
CA SER A 44 2.45 2.97 -14.73
C SER A 44 3.40 2.77 -15.93
N LEU A 45 4.64 2.33 -15.69
CA LEU A 45 5.57 1.91 -16.75
C LEU A 45 5.12 0.63 -17.47
N VAL A 46 4.21 -0.13 -16.88
CA VAL A 46 3.64 -1.37 -17.45
C VAL A 46 2.18 -1.18 -17.80
N TYR A 47 1.42 -0.60 -16.89
CA TYR A 47 -0.02 -0.31 -16.99
C TYR A 47 -0.22 1.19 -17.13
N PRO A 48 -0.31 1.75 -18.34
CA PRO A 48 -0.31 3.21 -18.53
C PRO A 48 -1.42 3.95 -17.81
N GLY A 49 -2.54 3.27 -17.53
CA GLY A 49 -3.66 3.82 -16.75
C GLY A 49 -3.44 3.85 -15.24
N ALA A 50 -2.42 3.15 -14.71
CA ALA A 50 -2.14 3.03 -13.28
C ALA A 50 -1.46 4.32 -12.74
N THR A 51 -2.19 5.43 -12.78
CA THR A 51 -1.72 6.77 -12.39
C THR A 51 -2.50 7.37 -11.22
N HIS A 52 -3.39 6.59 -10.60
CA HIS A 52 -4.14 7.03 -9.43
C HIS A 52 -3.22 7.14 -8.20
N SER A 53 -3.57 8.07 -7.35
CA SER A 53 -2.80 8.39 -6.15
C SER A 53 -3.42 7.75 -4.91
N ARG A 54 -2.65 7.72 -3.81
CA ARG A 54 -3.14 7.30 -2.49
C ARG A 54 -4.31 8.15 -2.00
N PHE A 55 -4.41 9.39 -2.43
CA PHE A 55 -5.57 10.24 -2.17
C PHE A 55 -6.87 9.63 -2.70
N HIS A 56 -6.88 9.10 -3.93
CA HIS A 56 -8.06 8.43 -4.50
C HIS A 56 -8.42 7.17 -3.70
N HIS A 57 -7.41 6.38 -3.35
CA HIS A 57 -7.58 5.17 -2.56
C HIS A 57 -8.17 5.47 -1.17
N SER A 58 -7.58 6.40 -0.43
CA SER A 58 -8.06 6.76 0.91
C SER A 58 -9.51 7.26 0.91
N LEU A 59 -9.91 8.03 -0.11
CA LEU A 59 -11.32 8.45 -0.28
C LEU A 59 -12.24 7.26 -0.56
N GLY A 60 -11.79 6.32 -1.40
CA GLY A 60 -12.57 5.13 -1.70
C GLY A 60 -12.72 4.19 -0.51
N ALA A 61 -11.63 3.93 0.22
CA ALA A 61 -11.66 3.14 1.44
C ALA A 61 -12.57 3.77 2.50
N MET A 62 -12.52 5.10 2.67
CA MET A 62 -13.44 5.87 3.51
C MET A 62 -14.91 5.68 3.09
N HIS A 63 -15.21 5.74 1.79
CA HIS A 63 -16.56 5.54 1.26
C HIS A 63 -17.08 4.14 1.60
N LEU A 64 -16.26 3.11 1.40
CA LEU A 64 -16.65 1.73 1.72
C LEU A 64 -16.83 1.53 3.22
N MET A 65 -15.99 2.15 4.05
CA MET A 65 -16.13 2.12 5.51
C MET A 65 -17.48 2.69 5.94
N TYR A 66 -17.81 3.89 5.51
CA TYR A 66 -19.08 4.52 5.86
C TYR A 66 -20.28 3.65 5.45
N LYS A 67 -20.24 3.08 4.24
CA LYS A 67 -21.25 2.17 3.75
C LYS A 67 -21.35 0.89 4.59
N SER A 68 -20.25 0.33 5.02
CA SER A 68 -20.22 -0.87 5.89
C SER A 68 -20.81 -0.59 7.26
N LEU A 69 -20.50 0.55 7.86
CA LEU A 69 -21.10 0.96 9.14
C LEU A 69 -22.61 1.14 9.05
N GLU A 70 -23.11 1.74 7.97
CA GLU A 70 -24.56 1.89 7.75
C GLU A 70 -25.26 0.53 7.58
N VAL A 71 -24.63 -0.43 6.89
CA VAL A 71 -25.15 -1.80 6.78
C VAL A 71 -25.20 -2.48 8.15
N LEU A 72 -24.14 -2.40 8.94
CA LEU A 72 -24.09 -3.01 10.28
C LEU A 72 -25.12 -2.38 11.23
N LYS A 73 -25.26 -1.05 11.22
CA LYS A 73 -26.34 -0.36 11.95
C LYS A 73 -27.72 -0.84 11.54
N SER A 74 -27.98 -1.02 10.23
CA SER A 74 -29.25 -1.50 9.71
C SER A 74 -29.59 -2.92 10.15
N LYS A 75 -28.57 -3.73 10.52
CA LYS A 75 -28.68 -5.08 11.08
C LYS A 75 -28.88 -5.09 12.61
N GLY A 76 -28.90 -3.92 13.24
CA GLY A 76 -29.16 -3.76 14.68
C GLY A 76 -27.91 -3.73 15.55
N HIS A 77 -26.71 -3.65 14.96
CA HIS A 77 -25.50 -3.45 15.75
C HIS A 77 -25.40 -2.02 16.26
N GLU A 78 -25.15 -1.87 17.55
CA GLU A 78 -24.99 -0.57 18.19
C GLU A 78 -23.64 0.05 17.78
N ILE A 79 -23.69 1.08 16.95
CA ILE A 79 -22.54 1.89 16.53
C ILE A 79 -22.96 3.35 16.67
N THR A 80 -22.35 4.05 17.61
CA THR A 80 -22.64 5.47 17.84
C THR A 80 -22.14 6.34 16.69
N GLU A 81 -22.63 7.58 16.60
CA GLU A 81 -22.12 8.53 15.60
C GLU A 81 -20.63 8.88 15.82
N GLU A 82 -20.19 8.93 17.09
CA GLU A 82 -18.78 9.16 17.40
C GLU A 82 -17.90 8.01 16.96
N GLU A 83 -18.35 6.76 17.15
CA GLU A 83 -17.67 5.56 16.66
C GLU A 83 -17.62 5.51 15.13
N SER A 84 -18.75 5.83 14.48
CA SER A 84 -18.80 5.89 13.01
C SER A 84 -17.86 6.95 12.45
N GLN A 85 -17.84 8.14 13.04
CA GLN A 85 -16.93 9.22 12.66
C GLN A 85 -15.46 8.81 12.84
N ALA A 86 -15.15 8.18 13.98
CA ALA A 86 -13.80 7.73 14.29
C ALA A 86 -13.32 6.61 13.37
N ALA A 87 -14.16 5.61 13.05
CA ALA A 87 -13.82 4.54 12.12
C ALA A 87 -13.60 5.07 10.69
N VAL A 88 -14.44 6.02 10.24
CA VAL A 88 -14.27 6.71 8.96
C VAL A 88 -12.96 7.51 8.93
N LEU A 89 -12.59 8.20 10.01
CA LEU A 89 -11.32 8.91 10.12
C LEU A 89 -10.13 7.96 10.18
N ALA A 90 -10.24 6.83 10.88
CA ALA A 90 -9.18 5.83 10.98
C ALA A 90 -8.81 5.27 9.60
N ILE A 91 -9.79 4.83 8.81
CA ILE A 91 -9.53 4.31 7.46
C ILE A 91 -9.11 5.43 6.48
N LEU A 92 -9.63 6.65 6.62
CA LEU A 92 -9.20 7.77 5.78
C LEU A 92 -7.70 8.04 5.95
N MET A 93 -7.19 7.95 7.18
CA MET A 93 -5.82 8.31 7.52
C MET A 93 -4.86 7.11 7.57
N HIS A 94 -5.32 5.87 7.35
CA HIS A 94 -4.48 4.68 7.53
C HIS A 94 -3.18 4.73 6.72
N ASP A 95 -3.24 5.31 5.52
CA ASP A 95 -2.15 5.41 4.54
C ASP A 95 -1.43 6.78 4.56
N VAL A 96 -1.77 7.69 5.49
CA VAL A 96 -1.21 9.05 5.50
C VAL A 96 0.31 9.07 5.73
N GLY A 97 0.88 8.02 6.31
CA GLY A 97 2.31 7.86 6.59
C GLY A 97 3.16 7.39 5.42
N HIS A 98 2.56 6.99 4.31
CA HIS A 98 3.35 6.57 3.15
C HIS A 98 4.23 7.67 2.59
N GLY A 99 5.49 7.32 2.25
CA GLY A 99 6.45 8.17 1.55
C GLY A 99 6.38 8.05 0.02
N PRO A 100 7.26 8.72 -0.70
CA PRO A 100 7.35 8.62 -2.16
C PRO A 100 7.65 7.18 -2.60
N PHE A 101 6.93 6.71 -3.65
CA PHE A 101 7.07 5.34 -4.17
C PHE A 101 7.05 4.26 -3.08
N SER A 102 6.15 4.38 -2.12
CA SER A 102 6.14 3.77 -0.79
C SER A 102 6.66 2.34 -0.74
N HIS A 103 6.08 1.41 -1.48
CA HIS A 103 6.50 0.00 -1.39
C HIS A 103 7.92 -0.25 -1.89
N ALA A 104 8.40 0.56 -2.84
CA ALA A 104 9.76 0.45 -3.33
C ALA A 104 10.80 1.08 -2.39
N LEU A 105 10.45 2.20 -1.73
CA LEU A 105 11.37 3.02 -0.95
C LEU A 105 11.13 2.98 0.56
N GLU A 106 10.08 2.30 1.03
CA GLU A 106 9.91 1.97 2.43
C GLU A 106 11.14 1.24 2.95
N SER A 107 11.56 1.49 4.16
CA SER A 107 12.83 1.01 4.74
C SER A 107 14.13 1.47 4.03
N ILE A 108 14.04 2.18 2.90
CA ILE A 108 15.22 2.68 2.17
C ILE A 108 15.48 4.17 2.45
N LEU A 109 14.45 5.01 2.38
CA LEU A 109 14.59 6.43 2.77
C LEU A 109 14.64 6.55 4.29
N VAL A 110 13.68 5.94 4.98
CA VAL A 110 13.61 5.82 6.43
C VAL A 110 13.28 4.38 6.80
N ASN A 111 13.94 3.84 7.82
CA ASN A 111 13.70 2.46 8.26
C ASN A 111 12.59 2.41 9.32
N ILE A 112 11.40 2.88 8.93
CA ILE A 112 10.22 2.98 9.80
C ILE A 112 9.00 2.57 8.96
N GLU A 113 8.16 1.73 9.53
CA GLU A 113 6.93 1.28 8.86
C GLU A 113 5.93 2.43 8.71
N HIS A 114 5.24 2.48 7.57
CA HIS A 114 4.30 3.57 7.27
C HIS A 114 3.12 3.64 8.24
N GLU A 115 2.73 2.53 8.86
CA GLU A 115 1.69 2.51 9.90
C GLU A 115 2.14 3.31 11.14
N HIS A 116 3.42 3.18 11.53
CA HIS A 116 3.97 3.98 12.62
C HIS A 116 4.01 5.47 12.27
N ILE A 117 4.42 5.80 11.04
CA ILE A 117 4.39 7.19 10.55
C ILE A 117 2.96 7.72 10.49
N SER A 118 1.99 6.90 10.04
CA SER A 118 0.56 7.26 10.04
C SER A 118 0.09 7.60 11.45
N MET A 119 0.46 6.78 12.44
CA MET A 119 0.14 7.03 13.85
C MET A 119 0.74 8.35 14.34
N LEU A 120 2.01 8.65 14.04
CA LEU A 120 2.63 9.93 14.41
C LEU A 120 1.91 11.14 13.80
N LEU A 121 1.52 11.04 12.53
CA LEU A 121 0.76 12.09 11.84
C LEU A 121 -0.65 12.25 12.43
N MET A 122 -1.33 11.16 12.76
CA MET A 122 -2.61 11.20 13.46
C MET A 122 -2.48 11.87 14.84
N GLN A 123 -1.40 11.62 15.58
CA GLN A 123 -1.13 12.29 16.86
C GLN A 123 -0.90 13.81 16.72
N GLN A 124 -0.28 14.27 15.63
CA GLN A 124 -0.21 15.69 15.33
C GLN A 124 -1.61 16.27 15.01
N LEU A 125 -2.41 15.57 14.20
CA LEU A 125 -3.78 15.95 13.88
C LEU A 125 -4.69 15.94 15.13
N GLN A 126 -4.44 15.05 16.10
CA GLN A 126 -5.16 15.02 17.38
C GLN A 126 -4.98 16.32 18.16
N LYS A 127 -3.79 16.94 18.12
CA LYS A 127 -3.53 18.24 18.79
C LYS A 127 -4.41 19.35 18.21
N GLU A 128 -4.78 19.26 16.93
CA GLU A 128 -5.60 20.25 16.23
C GLU A 128 -7.11 19.95 16.34
N PHE A 129 -7.50 18.68 16.09
CA PHE A 129 -8.90 18.27 15.97
C PHE A 129 -9.47 17.56 17.20
N GLY A 130 -8.64 17.19 18.18
CA GLY A 130 -9.06 16.68 19.50
C GLY A 130 -9.62 15.27 19.50
N LYS A 131 -10.67 15.05 20.30
CA LYS A 131 -11.26 13.75 20.64
C LYS A 131 -11.63 12.85 19.47
N PRO A 132 -12.19 13.33 18.33
CA PRO A 132 -12.50 12.44 17.19
C PRO A 132 -11.27 11.75 16.61
N ILE A 133 -10.11 12.42 16.56
CA ILE A 133 -8.86 11.81 16.08
C ILE A 133 -8.28 10.86 17.15
N GLU A 134 -8.40 11.19 18.44
CA GLU A 134 -8.01 10.28 19.53
C GLU A 134 -8.73 8.94 19.42
N LEU A 135 -10.05 8.97 19.21
CA LEU A 135 -10.85 7.76 19.04
C LEU A 135 -10.47 7.00 17.75
N ALA A 136 -10.18 7.72 16.66
CA ALA A 136 -9.67 7.13 15.42
C ALA A 136 -8.33 6.41 15.63
N ILE A 137 -7.41 6.98 16.42
CA ILE A 137 -6.13 6.34 16.79
C ILE A 137 -6.39 5.05 17.58
N GLN A 138 -7.30 5.06 18.55
CA GLN A 138 -7.63 3.87 19.33
C GLN A 138 -8.18 2.74 18.44
N ILE A 139 -9.04 3.07 17.47
CA ILE A 139 -9.54 2.09 16.48
C ILE A 139 -8.39 1.61 15.61
N PHE A 140 -7.59 2.50 15.03
CA PHE A 140 -6.48 2.18 14.15
C PHE A 140 -5.43 1.26 14.82
N THR A 141 -5.16 1.47 16.10
CA THR A 141 -4.16 0.71 16.88
C THR A 141 -4.75 -0.52 17.60
N ASN A 142 -6.00 -0.89 17.31
CA ASN A 142 -6.71 -2.01 17.97
C ASN A 142 -6.78 -1.88 19.51
N GLN A 143 -6.89 -0.65 20.00
CA GLN A 143 -7.03 -0.36 21.44
C GLN A 143 -8.48 -0.02 21.84
N TYR A 144 -9.37 0.12 20.87
CA TYR A 144 -10.79 0.37 21.11
C TYR A 144 -11.53 -0.93 21.44
N PRO A 145 -12.48 -0.93 22.41
CA PRO A 145 -13.15 -2.16 22.85
C PRO A 145 -13.87 -2.94 21.76
N LYS A 146 -14.52 -2.24 20.79
CA LYS A 146 -15.21 -2.90 19.67
C LYS A 146 -14.21 -3.31 18.59
N LYS A 147 -13.74 -4.54 18.67
CA LYS A 147 -12.69 -5.10 17.80
C LYS A 147 -13.08 -5.11 16.32
N PHE A 148 -14.35 -5.30 16.00
CA PHE A 148 -14.82 -5.32 14.62
C PHE A 148 -14.56 -3.98 13.89
N LEU A 149 -14.51 -2.85 14.59
CA LEU A 149 -14.17 -1.55 13.98
C LEU A 149 -12.71 -1.54 13.48
N TYR A 150 -11.79 -2.12 14.26
CA TYR A 150 -10.41 -2.30 13.81
C TYR A 150 -10.33 -3.27 12.62
N GLN A 151 -11.09 -4.38 12.66
CA GLN A 151 -11.08 -5.38 11.58
C GLN A 151 -11.60 -4.80 10.25
N LEU A 152 -12.46 -3.79 10.28
CA LEU A 152 -12.88 -3.05 9.09
C LEU A 152 -11.78 -2.13 8.53
N VAL A 153 -10.81 -1.70 9.38
CA VAL A 153 -9.66 -0.88 8.97
C VAL A 153 -8.50 -1.78 8.52
N SER A 154 -8.18 -2.82 9.30
CA SER A 154 -7.01 -3.69 9.06
C SER A 154 -7.32 -5.13 9.45
N GLY A 155 -7.93 -5.88 8.54
CA GLY A 155 -8.27 -7.30 8.68
C GLY A 155 -8.00 -8.07 7.39
N GLN A 156 -8.45 -9.30 7.28
CA GLN A 156 -8.37 -10.06 6.01
C GLN A 156 -9.43 -9.64 5.01
N LEU A 157 -10.52 -9.05 5.49
CA LEU A 157 -11.64 -8.55 4.71
C LEU A 157 -11.98 -7.13 5.20
N ASP A 158 -11.08 -6.19 4.96
CA ASP A 158 -11.18 -4.79 5.34
C ASP A 158 -11.54 -3.89 4.15
N MET A 159 -11.82 -2.64 4.46
CA MET A 159 -12.23 -1.65 3.46
C MET A 159 -11.06 -1.15 2.62
N ASP A 160 -9.83 -1.22 3.15
CA ASP A 160 -8.59 -0.98 2.42
C ASP A 160 -8.48 -1.96 1.23
N ARG A 161 -8.54 -3.29 1.51
CA ARG A 161 -8.42 -4.32 0.48
C ARG A 161 -9.56 -4.29 -0.52
N LEU A 162 -10.78 -4.02 -0.07
CA LEU A 162 -11.93 -3.90 -0.97
C LEU A 162 -11.79 -2.73 -1.93
N ASP A 163 -11.24 -1.58 -1.47
CA ASP A 163 -11.00 -0.45 -2.35
C ASP A 163 -9.85 -0.74 -3.32
N TYR A 164 -8.65 -1.08 -2.81
CA TYR A 164 -7.50 -1.15 -3.70
C TYR A 164 -7.65 -2.25 -4.76
N LEU A 165 -8.25 -3.40 -4.46
CA LEU A 165 -8.49 -4.42 -5.47
C LEU A 165 -9.35 -3.90 -6.63
N ASN A 166 -10.45 -3.23 -6.35
CA ASN A 166 -11.32 -2.67 -7.38
C ASN A 166 -10.66 -1.47 -8.10
N ARG A 167 -10.03 -0.59 -7.35
CA ARG A 167 -9.40 0.61 -7.89
C ARG A 167 -8.19 0.29 -8.75
N ASP A 168 -7.30 -0.57 -8.25
CA ASP A 168 -6.11 -0.99 -8.99
C ASP A 168 -6.48 -1.81 -10.24
N SER A 169 -7.53 -2.65 -10.15
CA SER A 169 -8.12 -3.33 -11.29
C SER A 169 -8.59 -2.34 -12.36
N PHE A 170 -9.37 -1.34 -11.94
CA PHE A 170 -9.89 -0.30 -12.84
C PHE A 170 -8.76 0.46 -13.54
N TYR A 171 -7.80 0.97 -12.79
CA TYR A 171 -6.73 1.81 -13.33
C TYR A 171 -5.63 1.01 -14.07
N SER A 172 -5.36 -0.23 -13.68
CA SER A 172 -4.44 -1.09 -14.44
C SER A 172 -5.06 -1.71 -15.68
N GLY A 173 -6.40 -1.79 -15.75
CA GLY A 173 -7.15 -2.49 -16.80
C GLY A 173 -7.11 -4.01 -16.64
N VAL A 174 -6.74 -4.53 -15.46
CA VAL A 174 -6.69 -5.96 -15.14
C VAL A 174 -8.00 -6.36 -14.47
N SER A 175 -8.91 -6.94 -15.24
CA SER A 175 -10.29 -7.24 -14.82
C SER A 175 -10.42 -8.34 -13.76
N GLU A 176 -9.38 -9.13 -13.55
CA GLU A 176 -9.33 -10.19 -12.53
C GLU A 176 -9.45 -9.67 -11.09
N GLY A 177 -9.09 -8.41 -10.86
CA GLY A 177 -9.22 -7.75 -9.57
C GLY A 177 -10.62 -7.26 -9.22
N VAL A 178 -11.56 -7.25 -10.16
CA VAL A 178 -12.93 -6.78 -9.91
C VAL A 178 -13.66 -7.71 -8.95
N VAL A 179 -14.05 -7.17 -7.78
CA VAL A 179 -14.85 -7.87 -6.78
C VAL A 179 -16.19 -7.16 -6.54
N GLY A 180 -17.21 -7.93 -6.20
CA GLY A 180 -18.54 -7.39 -5.90
C GLY A 180 -18.59 -6.79 -4.49
N TYR A 181 -17.89 -5.67 -4.26
CA TYR A 181 -17.80 -5.03 -2.93
C TYR A 181 -19.16 -4.72 -2.31
N ASP A 182 -20.13 -4.28 -3.10
CA ASP A 182 -21.49 -4.02 -2.59
C ASP A 182 -22.12 -5.27 -1.97
N ARG A 183 -21.98 -6.40 -2.63
CA ARG A 183 -22.52 -7.66 -2.11
C ARG A 183 -21.75 -8.10 -0.87
N ILE A 184 -20.43 -7.98 -0.87
CA ILE A 184 -19.61 -8.31 0.31
C ILE A 184 -20.03 -7.48 1.50
N ILE A 185 -20.13 -6.15 1.35
CA ILE A 185 -20.52 -5.23 2.42
C ILE A 185 -21.93 -5.57 2.94
N ASN A 186 -22.89 -5.84 2.06
CA ASN A 186 -24.25 -6.22 2.48
C ASN A 186 -24.31 -7.57 3.21
N MET A 187 -23.32 -8.44 3.04
CA MET A 187 -23.24 -9.73 3.74
C MET A 187 -22.41 -9.67 5.02
N LEU A 188 -21.78 -8.51 5.35
CA LEU A 188 -21.08 -8.35 6.63
C LEU A 188 -22.08 -8.40 7.79
N ASP A 189 -21.66 -9.03 8.87
CA ASP A 189 -22.36 -9.07 10.15
C ASP A 189 -21.32 -9.03 11.28
N VAL A 190 -21.75 -8.91 12.54
CA VAL A 190 -20.88 -8.98 13.72
C VAL A 190 -21.35 -10.12 14.61
N HIS A 191 -20.42 -10.94 15.08
CA HIS A 191 -20.67 -11.99 16.06
C HIS A 191 -19.52 -12.00 17.08
N ASP A 192 -19.86 -11.94 18.37
CA ASP A 192 -18.90 -11.87 19.47
C ASP A 192 -17.80 -10.82 19.22
N ASP A 193 -18.24 -9.62 18.86
CA ASP A 193 -17.36 -8.46 18.57
C ASP A 193 -16.36 -8.65 17.41
N ASN A 194 -16.57 -9.66 16.54
CA ASN A 194 -15.77 -9.90 15.35
C ASN A 194 -16.62 -9.78 14.08
N ILE A 195 -15.99 -9.32 12.99
CA ILE A 195 -16.60 -9.34 11.66
C ILE A 195 -16.80 -10.79 11.22
N VAL A 196 -18.00 -11.09 10.76
CA VAL A 196 -18.37 -12.34 10.11
C VAL A 196 -19.07 -12.04 8.80
N VAL A 197 -19.20 -13.03 7.93
CA VAL A 197 -19.94 -12.92 6.67
C VAL A 197 -21.10 -13.91 6.69
N GLU A 198 -22.30 -13.46 6.33
CA GLU A 198 -23.43 -14.34 6.16
C GLU A 198 -23.16 -15.45 5.13
N GLU A 199 -23.70 -16.65 5.33
CA GLU A 199 -23.57 -17.83 4.45
C GLU A 199 -23.76 -17.49 2.96
N LYS A 200 -24.71 -16.60 2.64
CA LYS A 200 -25.00 -16.14 1.27
C LYS A 200 -23.84 -15.38 0.62
N GLY A 201 -22.86 -14.95 1.40
CA GLY A 201 -21.67 -14.21 0.96
C GLY A 201 -20.51 -15.10 0.54
N ILE A 202 -20.51 -16.42 0.82
CA ILE A 202 -19.38 -17.34 0.62
C ILE A 202 -18.74 -17.18 -0.77
N TYR A 203 -19.51 -17.26 -1.84
CA TYR A 203 -18.97 -17.14 -3.21
C TYR A 203 -18.33 -15.79 -3.52
N SER A 204 -18.79 -14.72 -2.86
CA SER A 204 -18.21 -13.39 -3.02
C SER A 204 -16.85 -13.30 -2.30
N ILE A 205 -16.71 -13.97 -1.16
CA ILE A 205 -15.44 -14.05 -0.44
C ILE A 205 -14.43 -14.93 -1.16
N GLU A 206 -14.88 -16.06 -1.72
CA GLU A 206 -14.02 -16.90 -2.58
C GLU A 206 -13.47 -16.09 -3.76
N LYS A 207 -14.36 -15.38 -4.46
CA LYS A 207 -13.94 -14.52 -5.57
C LYS A 207 -12.97 -13.43 -5.12
N PHE A 208 -13.19 -12.82 -3.95
CA PHE A 208 -12.31 -11.81 -3.37
C PHE A 208 -10.90 -12.39 -3.12
N LEU A 209 -10.78 -13.56 -2.52
CA LEU A 209 -9.49 -14.21 -2.26
C LEU A 209 -8.76 -14.60 -3.55
N VAL A 210 -9.50 -15.09 -4.54
CA VAL A 210 -8.94 -15.40 -5.88
C VAL A 210 -8.49 -14.13 -6.58
N ALA A 211 -9.32 -13.08 -6.60
CA ALA A 211 -8.99 -11.78 -7.20
C ALA A 211 -7.71 -11.20 -6.57
N ARG A 212 -7.59 -11.24 -5.25
CA ARG A 212 -6.39 -10.81 -4.51
C ARG A 212 -5.14 -11.55 -5.00
N ARG A 213 -5.21 -12.90 -5.12
CA ARG A 213 -4.07 -13.69 -5.62
C ARG A 213 -3.69 -13.34 -7.05
N LEU A 214 -4.67 -13.14 -7.93
CA LEU A 214 -4.42 -12.80 -9.32
C LEU A 214 -3.81 -11.42 -9.45
N MET A 215 -4.33 -10.41 -8.74
CA MET A 215 -3.78 -9.06 -8.74
C MET A 215 -2.34 -9.02 -8.26
N TYR A 216 -2.00 -9.82 -7.22
CA TYR A 216 -0.62 -9.91 -6.77
C TYR A 216 0.34 -10.34 -7.88
N TRP A 217 0.01 -11.39 -8.64
CA TRP A 217 0.90 -11.90 -9.69
C TRP A 217 0.83 -11.12 -11.00
N GLN A 218 -0.33 -10.56 -11.32
CA GLN A 218 -0.50 -9.83 -12.57
C GLN A 218 -0.07 -8.36 -12.43
N VAL A 219 -0.27 -7.73 -11.28
CA VAL A 219 0.00 -6.30 -11.10
C VAL A 219 1.18 -6.08 -10.13
N TYR A 220 1.03 -6.41 -8.84
CA TYR A 220 1.98 -6.01 -7.80
C TYR A 220 3.35 -6.70 -7.92
N LEU A 221 3.37 -7.98 -8.29
CA LEU A 221 4.58 -8.77 -8.51
C LEU A 221 4.83 -9.05 -10.01
N HIS A 222 4.19 -8.27 -10.90
CA HIS A 222 4.50 -8.38 -12.32
C HIS A 222 5.98 -8.12 -12.55
N LYS A 223 6.65 -9.01 -13.28
CA LYS A 223 8.13 -8.99 -13.43
C LYS A 223 8.70 -7.62 -13.82
N THR A 224 8.00 -6.87 -14.66
CA THR A 224 8.47 -5.56 -15.13
C THR A 224 8.22 -4.46 -14.10
N CYS A 225 7.14 -4.54 -13.30
CA CYS A 225 6.94 -3.65 -12.15
C CYS A 225 8.02 -3.91 -11.10
N LEU A 226 8.21 -5.18 -10.72
CA LEU A 226 9.20 -5.60 -9.76
C LEU A 226 10.62 -5.09 -10.13
N VAL A 227 11.04 -5.24 -11.39
CA VAL A 227 12.37 -4.78 -11.78
C VAL A 227 12.48 -3.25 -11.77
N ALA A 228 11.41 -2.51 -12.08
CA ALA A 228 11.41 -1.06 -11.98
C ALA A 228 11.60 -0.58 -10.53
N ASP A 229 10.87 -1.19 -9.60
CA ASP A 229 10.99 -0.89 -8.16
C ASP A 229 12.37 -1.26 -7.61
N LEU A 230 12.93 -2.41 -8.01
CA LEU A 230 14.29 -2.81 -7.64
C LEU A 230 15.35 -1.85 -8.17
N MET A 231 15.20 -1.38 -9.40
CA MET A 231 16.11 -0.38 -10.00
C MET A 231 15.99 0.95 -9.26
N LEU A 232 14.77 1.40 -8.91
CA LEU A 232 14.55 2.61 -8.13
C LEU A 232 15.21 2.51 -6.75
N LYS A 233 14.95 1.40 -6.05
CA LYS A 233 15.59 1.09 -4.76
C LYS A 233 17.12 1.23 -4.86
N ASN A 234 17.74 0.63 -5.88
CA ASN A 234 19.18 0.65 -6.05
C ASN A 234 19.72 2.03 -6.48
N ALA A 235 18.92 2.81 -7.21
CA ALA A 235 19.28 4.21 -7.52
C ALA A 235 19.36 5.05 -6.24
N ILE A 236 18.39 4.91 -5.33
CA ILE A 236 18.41 5.61 -4.04
C ILE A 236 19.57 5.12 -3.15
N LEU A 237 19.80 3.81 -3.07
CA LEU A 237 20.93 3.26 -2.31
C LEU A 237 22.28 3.73 -2.87
N ARG A 238 22.43 3.79 -4.21
CA ARG A 238 23.64 4.34 -4.84
C ARG A 238 23.77 5.83 -4.56
N ALA A 239 22.69 6.59 -4.64
CA ALA A 239 22.68 8.00 -4.30
C ALA A 239 23.10 8.25 -2.84
N LYS A 240 22.59 7.46 -1.88
CA LYS A 240 23.05 7.53 -0.48
C LYS A 240 24.57 7.37 -0.39
N LYS A 241 25.16 6.37 -1.09
CA LYS A 241 26.62 6.15 -1.10
C LYS A 241 27.38 7.33 -1.75
N VAL A 242 26.89 7.85 -2.87
CA VAL A 242 27.52 8.96 -3.59
C VAL A 242 27.47 10.28 -2.80
N TYR A 243 26.35 10.52 -2.08
CA TYR A 243 26.16 11.78 -1.35
C TYR A 243 26.72 11.78 0.08
N GLN A 244 27.18 10.65 0.62
CA GLN A 244 27.79 10.60 1.97
C GLN A 244 28.97 11.58 2.12
N ASP A 245 29.73 11.80 1.05
CA ASP A 245 30.93 12.64 1.05
C ASP A 245 30.65 14.09 0.57
N ILE A 246 29.39 14.41 0.19
CA ILE A 246 29.01 15.71 -0.36
C ILE A 246 28.23 16.50 0.69
N GLY A 247 28.82 17.57 1.20
CA GLY A 247 28.23 18.38 2.26
C GLY A 247 26.95 19.14 1.92
N LYS A 248 26.65 19.40 0.63
CA LYS A 248 25.43 20.09 0.16
C LYS A 248 25.19 19.85 -1.32
N SER A 249 23.92 19.65 -1.73
CA SER A 249 23.52 19.63 -3.12
C SER A 249 22.42 20.67 -3.36
N THR A 250 22.53 21.44 -4.42
CA THR A 250 21.51 22.42 -4.87
C THR A 250 20.63 21.86 -5.98
N SER A 251 20.84 20.61 -6.39
CA SER A 251 20.29 20.04 -7.62
C SER A 251 19.14 19.07 -7.40
N ILE A 252 18.90 18.70 -6.14
CA ILE A 252 17.77 17.89 -5.68
C ILE A 252 17.09 18.60 -4.51
N SER A 253 15.86 18.20 -4.16
CA SER A 253 15.16 18.85 -3.05
C SER A 253 15.93 18.70 -1.73
N GLU A 254 15.92 19.74 -0.91
CA GLU A 254 16.63 19.77 0.38
C GLU A 254 16.17 18.62 1.30
N ASN A 255 14.89 18.32 1.30
CA ASN A 255 14.34 17.25 2.11
C ASN A 255 14.79 15.88 1.62
N LEU A 256 14.81 15.62 0.31
CA LEU A 256 15.34 14.37 -0.22
C LEU A 256 16.83 14.23 0.08
N PHE A 257 17.61 15.30 -0.13
CA PHE A 257 19.03 15.31 0.20
C PHE A 257 19.27 14.98 1.68
N PHE A 258 18.46 15.55 2.58
CA PHE A 258 18.55 15.25 4.00
C PHE A 258 18.40 13.75 4.30
N PHE A 259 17.39 13.06 3.74
CA PHE A 259 17.18 11.62 3.96
C PHE A 259 18.15 10.72 3.18
N LEU A 260 18.86 11.25 2.19
CA LEU A 260 19.94 10.54 1.54
C LEU A 260 21.26 10.54 2.34
N THR A 261 21.50 11.61 3.11
CA THR A 261 22.78 11.84 3.79
C THR A 261 22.75 11.59 5.29
N ASN A 262 21.57 11.40 5.88
CA ASN A 262 21.43 11.15 7.31
C ASN A 262 20.73 9.80 7.55
N GLU A 263 21.28 9.02 8.45
CA GLU A 263 20.60 7.85 9.00
C GLU A 263 19.69 8.30 10.12
N ILE A 264 18.39 8.10 9.94
CA ILE A 264 17.37 8.50 10.91
C ILE A 264 16.89 7.25 11.63
N THR A 265 17.03 7.25 12.96
CA THR A 265 16.49 6.21 13.83
C THR A 265 15.01 6.44 14.09
N GLU A 266 14.29 5.42 14.51
CA GLU A 266 12.88 5.52 14.87
C GLU A 266 12.66 6.55 16.00
N SER A 267 13.55 6.60 16.99
CA SER A 267 13.50 7.55 18.10
C SER A 267 13.71 9.02 17.68
N ASP A 268 14.44 9.26 16.58
CA ASP A 268 14.72 10.62 16.11
C ASP A 268 13.73 11.09 15.03
N PHE A 269 12.95 10.19 14.46
CA PHE A 269 12.11 10.47 13.31
C PHE A 269 11.04 11.54 13.59
N GLU A 270 10.45 11.55 14.78
CA GLU A 270 9.44 12.55 15.14
C GLU A 270 9.97 13.99 14.96
N ASN A 271 11.26 14.22 15.25
CA ASN A 271 11.92 15.52 15.06
C ASN A 271 12.06 15.90 13.56
N HIS A 272 11.96 14.93 12.67
CA HIS A 272 12.13 15.10 11.22
C HIS A 272 10.83 14.89 10.43
N LEU A 273 9.72 14.65 11.11
CA LEU A 273 8.41 14.40 10.51
C LEU A 273 8.00 15.52 9.53
N ASN A 274 8.26 16.78 9.89
CA ASN A 274 7.99 17.94 9.03
C ASN A 274 8.77 17.91 7.70
N LYS A 275 9.99 17.36 7.68
CA LYS A 275 10.76 17.17 6.44
C LYS A 275 10.20 16.02 5.62
N PHE A 276 9.80 14.93 6.28
CA PHE A 276 9.24 13.76 5.63
C PHE A 276 7.91 14.06 4.91
N VAL A 277 7.02 14.81 5.54
CA VAL A 277 5.72 15.15 4.94
C VAL A 277 5.82 16.10 3.75
N LEU A 278 6.98 16.71 3.51
CA LEU A 278 7.24 17.51 2.32
C LEU A 278 7.75 16.67 1.14
N LEU A 279 8.07 15.37 1.37
CA LEU A 279 8.49 14.47 0.30
C LEU A 279 7.30 13.85 -0.42
N ASP A 280 7.41 13.78 -1.75
CA ASP A 280 6.50 13.03 -2.61
C ASP A 280 7.24 12.44 -3.83
N ASP A 281 6.50 11.78 -4.72
CA ASP A 281 7.08 11.13 -5.91
C ASP A 281 7.81 12.14 -6.82
N THR A 282 7.42 13.41 -6.78
CA THR A 282 8.02 14.46 -7.62
C THR A 282 9.48 14.72 -7.23
N ASP A 283 9.81 14.69 -5.94
CA ASP A 283 11.19 14.85 -5.46
C ASP A 283 12.10 13.76 -6.03
N VAL A 284 11.64 12.52 -5.97
CA VAL A 284 12.40 11.35 -6.46
C VAL A 284 12.52 11.39 -7.98
N MET A 285 11.43 11.71 -8.69
CA MET A 285 11.45 11.84 -10.16
C MET A 285 12.36 12.96 -10.64
N GLN A 286 12.37 14.09 -9.94
CA GLN A 286 13.26 15.20 -10.22
C GLN A 286 14.73 14.78 -9.99
N ALA A 287 15.01 14.08 -8.89
CA ALA A 287 16.35 13.59 -8.60
C ALA A 287 16.82 12.58 -9.66
N LEU A 288 15.98 11.62 -10.07
CA LEU A 288 16.30 10.68 -11.15
C LEU A 288 16.66 11.39 -12.45
N LYS A 289 15.91 12.45 -12.85
CA LYS A 289 16.22 13.25 -14.04
C LYS A 289 17.57 13.96 -13.91
N TYR A 290 17.90 14.47 -12.74
CA TYR A 290 19.18 15.10 -12.48
C TYR A 290 20.32 14.07 -12.54
N TRP A 291 20.14 12.90 -11.94
CA TRP A 291 21.15 11.82 -11.91
C TRP A 291 21.44 11.19 -13.27
N MET A 292 20.60 11.40 -14.28
CA MET A 292 20.93 11.03 -15.66
C MET A 292 22.22 11.71 -16.18
N GLN A 293 22.66 12.78 -15.55
CA GLN A 293 23.88 13.53 -15.87
C GLN A 293 24.96 13.36 -14.79
N SER A 294 24.80 12.40 -13.88
CA SER A 294 25.78 12.10 -12.83
C SER A 294 27.12 11.65 -13.41
N ASP A 295 28.20 12.04 -12.75
CA ASP A 295 29.54 11.50 -13.02
C ASP A 295 29.69 10.06 -12.52
N ASP A 296 28.81 9.59 -11.62
CA ASP A 296 28.73 8.20 -11.19
C ASP A 296 27.97 7.36 -12.23
N ASP A 297 28.70 6.48 -12.93
CA ASP A 297 28.16 5.68 -14.04
C ASP A 297 27.04 4.73 -13.61
N ILE A 298 27.06 4.22 -12.38
CA ILE A 298 26.00 3.33 -11.86
C ILE A 298 24.72 4.10 -11.63
N LEU A 299 24.81 5.23 -10.92
CA LEU A 299 23.67 6.09 -10.65
C LEU A 299 23.04 6.62 -11.95
N LYS A 300 23.89 7.06 -12.89
CA LYS A 300 23.51 7.49 -14.24
C LYS A 300 22.80 6.39 -15.02
N THR A 301 23.32 5.16 -15.00
CA THR A 301 22.75 4.01 -15.69
C THR A 301 21.36 3.67 -15.14
N LEU A 302 21.18 3.56 -13.83
CA LEU A 302 19.91 3.27 -13.19
C LEU A 302 18.87 4.36 -13.49
N SER A 303 19.25 5.62 -13.29
CA SER A 303 18.35 6.76 -13.48
C SER A 303 17.93 6.90 -14.94
N THR A 304 18.87 6.81 -15.89
CA THR A 304 18.60 6.86 -17.33
C THR A 304 17.68 5.70 -17.76
N ALA A 305 17.91 4.52 -17.24
CA ALA A 305 17.13 3.34 -17.58
C ALA A 305 15.68 3.44 -17.07
N ILE A 306 15.47 3.95 -15.85
CA ILE A 306 14.13 4.19 -15.29
C ILE A 306 13.39 5.26 -16.10
N ILE A 307 13.98 6.46 -16.25
CA ILE A 307 13.34 7.60 -16.92
C ILE A 307 13.00 7.28 -18.37
N ASN A 308 13.90 6.61 -19.10
CA ASN A 308 13.67 6.24 -20.51
C ASN A 308 12.96 4.88 -20.68
N ARG A 309 12.49 4.27 -19.60
CA ARG A 309 11.84 2.94 -19.62
C ARG A 309 12.67 1.85 -20.31
N LYS A 310 13.99 1.91 -20.16
CA LYS A 310 14.93 0.87 -20.62
C LYS A 310 15.26 -0.08 -19.47
N LEU A 311 14.22 -0.67 -18.90
CA LEU A 311 14.32 -1.48 -17.69
C LEU A 311 15.19 -2.73 -17.92
N PHE A 312 15.84 -3.19 -16.87
CA PHE A 312 16.69 -4.37 -16.88
C PHE A 312 15.92 -5.63 -17.30
N LYS A 313 16.64 -6.64 -17.77
CA LYS A 313 16.07 -7.97 -17.98
C LYS A 313 15.86 -8.62 -16.62
N ILE A 314 14.69 -9.17 -16.37
CA ILE A 314 14.41 -10.00 -15.20
C ILE A 314 13.99 -11.39 -15.62
N GLU A 315 14.53 -12.41 -14.96
CA GLU A 315 14.25 -13.82 -15.18
C GLU A 315 13.81 -14.45 -13.86
N PHE A 316 12.67 -15.15 -13.88
CA PHE A 316 12.28 -16.03 -12.78
C PHE A 316 12.84 -17.42 -13.07
N LEU A 317 13.62 -17.95 -12.15
CA LEU A 317 14.34 -19.22 -12.30
C LEU A 317 14.28 -20.01 -10.97
N GLU A 318 14.67 -21.27 -11.01
CA GLU A 318 14.97 -22.02 -9.79
C GLU A 318 16.19 -21.40 -9.07
N GLU A 319 16.23 -21.48 -7.76
CA GLU A 319 17.25 -20.83 -6.93
C GLU A 319 18.69 -21.18 -7.37
N ALA A 320 18.92 -22.47 -7.66
CA ALA A 320 20.24 -22.95 -8.15
C ALA A 320 20.66 -22.22 -9.44
N LYS A 321 19.71 -22.05 -10.39
CA LYS A 321 19.96 -21.36 -11.65
C LYS A 321 20.16 -19.86 -11.49
N VAL A 322 19.50 -19.23 -10.50
CA VAL A 322 19.75 -17.82 -10.15
C VAL A 322 21.19 -17.66 -9.68
N ASN A 323 21.67 -18.55 -8.80
CA ASN A 323 23.04 -18.48 -8.28
C ASN A 323 24.10 -18.75 -9.37
N GLU A 324 23.87 -19.73 -10.23
CA GLU A 324 24.72 -20.01 -11.40
C GLU A 324 24.81 -18.77 -12.32
N LYS A 325 23.68 -18.19 -12.65
CA LYS A 325 23.60 -16.99 -13.47
C LYS A 325 24.32 -15.82 -12.84
N TYR A 326 24.11 -15.59 -11.53
CA TYR A 326 24.79 -14.55 -10.78
C TYR A 326 26.33 -14.70 -10.85
N LEU A 327 26.84 -15.91 -10.65
CA LEU A 327 28.27 -16.20 -10.77
C LEU A 327 28.79 -15.94 -12.19
N SER A 328 28.02 -16.30 -13.23
CA SER A 328 28.43 -16.05 -14.62
C SER A 328 28.52 -14.55 -14.98
N LEU A 329 27.82 -13.70 -14.24
CA LEU A 329 27.85 -12.24 -14.44
C LEU A 329 29.02 -11.57 -13.73
N LYS A 330 29.62 -12.18 -12.70
CA LYS A 330 30.80 -11.63 -11.99
C LYS A 330 31.99 -11.32 -12.91
N ASN A 331 32.13 -12.07 -14.00
CA ASN A 331 33.21 -11.84 -14.98
C ASN A 331 32.90 -10.67 -15.95
N LYS A 332 31.71 -10.06 -15.87
CA LYS A 332 31.24 -9.02 -16.80
C LYS A 332 31.05 -7.66 -16.15
N TYR A 333 30.96 -7.62 -14.84
CA TYR A 333 30.68 -6.43 -14.03
C TYR A 333 31.72 -6.35 -12.91
N SER A 334 32.14 -5.15 -12.57
CA SER A 334 32.93 -4.88 -11.37
C SER A 334 32.15 -5.21 -10.10
N ASP A 335 32.80 -5.33 -8.95
CA ASP A 335 32.14 -5.63 -7.68
C ASP A 335 31.08 -4.57 -7.33
N ASP A 336 31.36 -3.29 -7.60
CA ASP A 336 30.44 -2.19 -7.37
C ASP A 336 29.21 -2.26 -8.33
N GLU A 337 29.43 -2.55 -9.61
CA GLU A 337 28.35 -2.80 -10.57
C GLU A 337 27.54 -4.05 -10.20
N MET A 338 28.18 -5.13 -9.75
CA MET A 338 27.48 -6.33 -9.27
C MET A 338 26.54 -6.01 -8.12
N GLN A 339 26.95 -5.13 -7.21
CA GLN A 339 26.16 -4.75 -6.05
C GLN A 339 24.86 -4.03 -6.44
N PHE A 340 24.92 -3.12 -7.43
CA PHE A 340 23.81 -2.22 -7.75
C PHE A 340 23.08 -2.54 -9.07
N LEU A 341 23.73 -3.23 -10.02
CA LEU A 341 23.15 -3.51 -11.33
C LEU A 341 22.73 -4.98 -11.52
N VAL A 342 23.23 -5.90 -10.68
CA VAL A 342 22.84 -7.32 -10.73
C VAL A 342 22.02 -7.67 -9.51
N LEU A 343 20.70 -7.66 -9.66
CA LEU A 343 19.73 -7.74 -8.59
C LEU A 343 19.17 -9.16 -8.49
N LYS A 344 19.29 -9.82 -7.36
CA LYS A 344 18.70 -11.14 -7.13
C LYS A 344 17.89 -11.16 -5.84
N GLY A 345 16.87 -12.00 -5.80
CA GLY A 345 16.03 -12.15 -4.63
C GLY A 345 14.85 -13.07 -4.87
N THR A 346 13.86 -12.92 -4.02
CA THR A 346 12.60 -13.68 -4.06
C THR A 346 11.41 -12.76 -4.14
N ALA A 347 10.42 -13.14 -4.93
CA ALA A 347 9.08 -12.55 -4.93
C ALA A 347 8.15 -13.57 -4.29
N GLN A 348 7.46 -13.19 -3.23
CA GLN A 348 6.58 -14.07 -2.48
C GLN A 348 5.20 -13.46 -2.30
N ASN A 349 4.18 -14.27 -2.43
CA ASN A 349 2.81 -13.88 -2.10
C ASN A 349 2.05 -15.03 -1.42
N ASN A 350 1.23 -14.59 -0.49
CA ASN A 350 0.24 -15.39 0.22
C ASN A 350 -1.09 -14.62 0.12
N ALA A 351 -2.11 -15.20 -0.51
CA ALA A 351 -3.39 -14.52 -0.71
C ALA A 351 -4.29 -14.55 0.53
N TYR A 352 -4.09 -15.51 1.42
CA TYR A 352 -4.83 -15.67 2.67
C TYR A 352 -3.88 -16.11 3.78
N ASN A 353 -3.94 -15.45 4.93
CA ASN A 353 -3.10 -15.78 6.08
C ASN A 353 -3.95 -16.46 7.16
N LEU A 354 -3.66 -17.73 7.43
CA LEU A 354 -4.35 -18.53 8.45
C LEU A 354 -3.96 -18.17 9.91
N GLU A 355 -2.87 -17.41 10.08
CA GLU A 355 -2.36 -17.04 11.41
C GLU A 355 -2.91 -15.69 11.90
N LYS A 356 -3.56 -14.92 11.02
CA LYS A 356 -4.10 -13.59 11.34
C LYS A 356 -5.56 -13.49 10.94
N ASP A 357 -6.41 -13.01 11.85
CA ASP A 357 -7.81 -12.58 11.63
C ASP A 357 -8.56 -13.35 10.51
N THR A 358 -8.76 -14.65 10.72
CA THR A 358 -9.40 -15.51 9.72
C THR A 358 -10.83 -15.07 9.39
N ILE A 359 -11.26 -15.30 8.14
CA ILE A 359 -12.61 -14.95 7.69
C ILE A 359 -13.59 -16.03 8.15
N HIS A 360 -14.59 -15.61 8.93
CA HIS A 360 -15.61 -16.47 9.47
C HIS A 360 -16.95 -16.30 8.76
N ILE A 361 -17.63 -17.41 8.54
CA ILE A 361 -18.96 -17.47 7.92
C ILE A 361 -19.99 -17.81 8.98
N LYS A 362 -21.04 -16.99 9.06
CA LYS A 362 -22.21 -17.20 9.91
C LYS A 362 -23.31 -17.89 9.12
N PHE A 363 -23.71 -19.07 9.55
CA PHE A 363 -24.78 -19.86 8.97
C PHE A 363 -26.16 -19.47 9.56
N LYS A 364 -27.24 -19.93 8.92
CA LYS A 364 -28.62 -19.64 9.34
C LYS A 364 -29.00 -20.21 10.71
N ASP A 365 -28.29 -21.25 11.15
CA ASP A 365 -28.44 -21.89 12.46
C ASP A 365 -27.54 -21.25 13.53
N ASP A 366 -27.00 -20.05 13.24
CA ASP A 366 -26.02 -19.30 14.06
C ASP A 366 -24.68 -20.00 14.27
N THR A 367 -24.40 -21.11 13.59
CA THR A 367 -23.06 -21.71 13.63
C THR A 367 -22.05 -20.82 12.88
N ILE A 368 -20.84 -20.74 13.44
CA ILE A 368 -19.72 -20.00 12.87
C ILE A 368 -18.65 -20.98 12.42
N LYS A 369 -18.19 -20.86 11.18
CA LYS A 369 -17.08 -21.66 10.65
C LYS A 369 -16.07 -20.77 9.92
N GLU A 370 -14.79 -21.14 10.00
CA GLU A 370 -13.78 -20.52 9.15
C GLU A 370 -14.03 -20.91 7.70
N ILE A 371 -13.78 -19.96 6.76
CA ILE A 371 -14.06 -20.18 5.34
C ILE A 371 -13.27 -21.37 4.76
N THR A 372 -12.09 -21.68 5.28
CA THR A 372 -11.28 -22.84 4.83
C THR A 372 -11.83 -24.19 5.26
N ASP A 373 -12.72 -24.20 6.24
CA ASP A 373 -13.38 -25.44 6.75
C ASP A 373 -14.69 -25.74 6.03
N ILE A 374 -15.15 -24.86 5.15
CA ILE A 374 -16.34 -25.03 4.34
C ILE A 374 -15.93 -25.77 3.06
N THR A 375 -16.10 -27.10 3.07
CA THR A 375 -15.37 -28.06 2.23
C THR A 375 -15.91 -28.26 0.80
N GLU A 376 -17.02 -27.68 0.41
CA GLU A 376 -17.65 -28.02 -0.89
C GLU A 376 -17.14 -27.18 -2.05
N GLN A 377 -16.29 -26.20 -1.83
CA GLN A 377 -15.91 -25.24 -2.86
C GLN A 377 -14.41 -24.97 -2.81
N TRP A 378 -13.90 -24.53 -3.94
CA TRP A 378 -12.52 -24.20 -4.29
C TRP A 378 -11.52 -24.36 -3.14
N ASN A 379 -10.44 -25.05 -3.34
CA ASN A 379 -9.44 -25.30 -2.32
C ASN A 379 -8.81 -24.00 -1.80
N ILE A 380 -9.57 -23.21 -1.01
CA ILE A 380 -9.13 -21.93 -0.40
C ILE A 380 -7.86 -22.17 0.42
N ARG A 381 -7.70 -23.35 1.02
CA ARG A 381 -6.45 -23.73 1.69
C ARG A 381 -5.24 -23.65 0.76
N SER A 382 -5.41 -23.87 -0.55
CA SER A 382 -4.32 -23.68 -1.50
C SER A 382 -3.92 -22.22 -1.69
N LEU A 383 -4.83 -21.27 -1.40
CA LEU A 383 -4.57 -19.83 -1.47
C LEU A 383 -3.75 -19.33 -0.26
N SER A 384 -3.71 -20.07 0.85
CA SER A 384 -2.88 -19.78 2.01
C SER A 384 -1.43 -20.24 1.84
N ASN A 385 -1.16 -21.13 0.88
CA ASN A 385 0.21 -21.56 0.62
C ASN A 385 0.98 -20.44 -0.07
N PRO A 386 2.14 -20.02 0.51
CA PRO A 386 2.97 -19.01 -0.11
C PRO A 386 3.53 -19.53 -1.45
N VAL A 387 3.42 -18.69 -2.48
CA VAL A 387 4.09 -18.96 -3.76
C VAL A 387 5.36 -18.12 -3.78
N VAL A 388 6.51 -18.79 -3.85
CA VAL A 388 7.84 -18.16 -3.89
C VAL A 388 8.42 -18.31 -5.29
N LYS A 389 8.90 -17.21 -5.88
CA LYS A 389 9.62 -17.21 -7.15
C LYS A 389 10.96 -16.51 -6.97
N HIS A 390 12.05 -17.20 -7.31
CA HIS A 390 13.38 -16.60 -7.29
C HIS A 390 13.61 -15.84 -8.60
N TYR A 391 14.30 -14.70 -8.51
CA TYR A 391 14.60 -13.88 -9.68
C TYR A 391 16.04 -13.42 -9.71
N ILE A 392 16.50 -13.11 -10.92
CA ILE A 392 17.69 -12.34 -11.19
C ILE A 392 17.39 -11.27 -12.23
N ALA A 393 17.86 -10.03 -11.98
CA ALA A 393 17.70 -8.94 -12.93
C ALA A 393 19.06 -8.27 -13.18
N TYR A 394 19.29 -7.83 -14.43
CA TYR A 394 20.55 -7.24 -14.87
C TYR A 394 20.34 -6.39 -16.14
N PRO A 395 21.27 -5.47 -16.51
CA PRO A 395 21.18 -4.67 -17.71
C PRO A 395 21.01 -5.53 -18.97
N LYS A 396 20.13 -5.09 -19.89
CA LYS A 396 20.07 -5.67 -21.24
C LYS A 396 21.31 -5.22 -22.01
N LYS A 397 21.92 -6.12 -22.75
CA LYS A 397 22.96 -5.75 -23.72
C LYS A 397 22.36 -4.98 -24.87
#